data_c5db9caf7f66c98aac871d8b4a9b3ccb
#
_entry.id   c5db9caf7f66c98aac871d8b4a9b3ccb
#
_cell.length_a   1.000
_cell.length_b   1.000
_cell.length_c   1.000
_cell.angle_alpha   90.00
_cell.angle_beta   90.00
_cell.angle_gamma   90.00
#
_symmetry.space_group_name_H-M   'P 1'
#
loop_
_entity.id
_entity.type
_entity.pdbx_description
1 polymer ?
#
loop_
_entity_poly.entity_id
_entity_poly.type
_entity_poly.pdbx_seq_one_letter_code
_entity_poly.pdbx_strand_id
1 'polypeptide(L)'
;MKVLFLVGKMTDYHPKKYTSRSAPIWMKEELDNFEEFVDDEEEMVPSDVAMAMYLSYKHPKDEFDCILGDKVPSTAFLNGYDVVFVIYDMTEVFNCGMRKTCPRETKQLEKMLADTKAFVFPYPDYHKYIVDKPKYYTDLARANIPVVPFFRSTPDNILANVQGFRDTIEKKGWSGIIIKPSYAGYSSGIKVFKNFSRIKDSTVEKAMEKFKKLGFPAFTVAEFVPTFGQHFEIRTYWINGKYAYAVATLTESVGKAGGLNVSDEDTFKSEGGKLPDELKKKLKEEGKKVIKAIPQYKYGHPIMRIDFGCCIETSEECKASYFVNEVETLAANLLPEGTKFPVVEKLGNALYNFAKNVKGKKNNPKPRKSNYKSKVKTCIKTKSKKKGVN
;
A
#
# COMPACT_ATOMS: atom_id res chain seq x y z
N MET A 1 -19.31 16.76 -14.84
CA MET A 1 -17.95 16.53 -14.30
C MET A 1 -17.34 15.39 -15.09
N LYS A 2 -16.07 15.53 -15.48
CA LYS A 2 -15.35 14.45 -16.18
C LYS A 2 -14.32 13.84 -15.26
N VAL A 3 -14.41 12.53 -15.05
CA VAL A 3 -13.54 11.76 -14.16
C VAL A 3 -12.90 10.64 -14.93
N LEU A 4 -11.59 10.50 -14.83
CA LEU A 4 -10.83 9.43 -15.44
C LEU A 4 -10.30 8.47 -14.37
N PHE A 5 -10.48 7.18 -14.60
CA PHE A 5 -9.82 6.12 -13.85
C PHE A 5 -8.66 5.57 -14.70
N LEU A 6 -7.44 5.70 -14.22
CA LEU A 6 -6.31 5.00 -14.81
C LEU A 6 -6.28 3.58 -14.25
N VAL A 7 -6.49 2.64 -15.14
CA VAL A 7 -6.53 1.22 -14.85
C VAL A 7 -5.16 0.62 -15.13
N GLY A 8 -4.71 -0.28 -14.27
CA GLY A 8 -3.51 -1.08 -14.51
C GLY A 8 -3.76 -2.17 -15.55
N LYS A 9 -2.70 -2.87 -15.94
CA LYS A 9 -2.89 -4.10 -16.70
C LYS A 9 -3.66 -5.08 -15.85
N MET A 10 -4.61 -5.78 -16.48
CA MET A 10 -5.34 -6.84 -15.80
C MET A 10 -4.34 -7.84 -15.23
N THR A 11 -4.32 -7.96 -13.93
CA THR A 11 -3.55 -8.97 -13.21
C THR A 11 -4.53 -9.98 -12.64
N ASP A 12 -4.04 -11.15 -12.25
CA ASP A 12 -4.83 -12.32 -11.81
C ASP A 12 -5.75 -12.10 -10.59
N TYR A 13 -6.01 -10.86 -10.19
CA TYR A 13 -6.78 -10.50 -9.00
C TYR A 13 -8.06 -9.76 -9.36
N HIS A 14 -9.02 -10.52 -9.88
CA HIS A 14 -10.36 -9.99 -10.10
C HIS A 14 -11.28 -10.39 -8.96
N PRO A 15 -12.08 -9.46 -8.43
CA PRO A 15 -13.06 -9.83 -7.41
C PRO A 15 -14.14 -10.73 -8.01
N LYS A 16 -14.13 -12.02 -7.75
CA LYS A 16 -15.11 -13.00 -8.22
C LYS A 16 -16.56 -12.59 -7.98
N LYS A 17 -16.80 -11.73 -6.98
CA LYS A 17 -18.11 -11.17 -6.65
C LYS A 17 -18.73 -10.37 -7.80
N TYR A 18 -17.92 -9.81 -8.70
CA TYR A 18 -18.37 -8.96 -9.82
C TYR A 18 -18.23 -9.64 -11.17
N THR A 19 -18.58 -10.94 -11.24
CA THR A 19 -18.68 -11.66 -12.50
C THR A 19 -19.92 -11.20 -13.27
N SER A 20 -19.92 -11.31 -14.60
CA SER A 20 -21.07 -10.93 -15.43
C SER A 20 -22.34 -11.70 -15.07
N ARG A 21 -22.23 -12.98 -14.66
CA ARG A 21 -23.38 -13.81 -14.26
C ARG A 21 -24.06 -13.33 -12.99
N SER A 22 -23.30 -12.87 -12.01
CA SER A 22 -23.78 -12.40 -10.70
C SER A 22 -23.79 -10.88 -10.60
N ALA A 23 -23.52 -10.18 -11.68
CA ALA A 23 -23.38 -8.73 -11.70
C ALA A 23 -24.65 -8.03 -11.22
N PRO A 24 -24.52 -6.99 -10.37
CA PRO A 24 -25.63 -6.13 -10.00
C PRO A 24 -26.14 -5.35 -11.23
N ILE A 25 -27.36 -4.80 -11.13
CA ILE A 25 -28.04 -4.15 -12.26
C ILE A 25 -27.19 -3.04 -12.88
N TRP A 26 -26.58 -2.20 -12.07
CA TRP A 26 -25.74 -1.11 -12.55
C TRP A 26 -24.53 -1.57 -13.38
N MET A 27 -23.99 -2.75 -13.10
CA MET A 27 -22.89 -3.31 -13.87
C MET A 27 -23.40 -3.83 -15.22
N LYS A 28 -24.56 -4.50 -15.24
CA LYS A 28 -25.16 -5.01 -16.48
C LYS A 28 -25.55 -3.90 -17.44
N GLU A 29 -26.05 -2.77 -16.93
CA GLU A 29 -26.45 -1.64 -17.75
C GLU A 29 -25.26 -0.84 -18.32
N GLU A 30 -24.11 -0.90 -17.65
CA GLU A 30 -22.89 -0.19 -18.09
C GLU A 30 -21.88 -1.10 -18.79
N LEU A 31 -22.15 -2.40 -18.93
CA LEU A 31 -21.19 -3.37 -19.44
C LEU A 31 -20.64 -2.98 -20.82
N ASP A 32 -21.52 -2.63 -21.74
CA ASP A 32 -21.16 -2.25 -23.11
C ASP A 32 -20.25 -1.00 -23.17
N ASN A 33 -20.39 -0.10 -22.20
CA ASN A 33 -19.58 1.12 -22.11
C ASN A 33 -18.14 0.84 -21.62
N PHE A 34 -17.90 -0.32 -21.01
CA PHE A 34 -16.62 -0.71 -20.38
C PHE A 34 -16.14 -2.09 -20.85
N GLU A 35 -16.66 -2.61 -21.97
CA GLU A 35 -16.38 -3.95 -22.50
C GLU A 35 -14.89 -4.26 -22.60
N GLU A 36 -14.07 -3.29 -23.03
CA GLU A 36 -12.62 -3.46 -23.18
C GLU A 36 -11.86 -3.76 -21.87
N PHE A 37 -12.51 -3.58 -20.72
CA PHE A 37 -11.95 -3.83 -19.38
C PHE A 37 -12.55 -5.06 -18.70
N VAL A 38 -13.39 -5.81 -19.39
CA VAL A 38 -14.01 -7.03 -18.88
C VAL A 38 -13.18 -8.22 -19.33
N ASP A 39 -12.95 -9.16 -18.42
CA ASP A 39 -12.37 -10.45 -18.76
C ASP A 39 -13.48 -11.39 -19.19
N ASP A 40 -13.59 -11.63 -20.48
CA ASP A 40 -14.64 -12.47 -21.07
C ASP A 40 -14.49 -13.95 -20.69
N GLU A 41 -13.26 -14.44 -20.46
CA GLU A 41 -13.03 -15.84 -20.11
C GLU A 41 -13.44 -16.11 -18.66
N GLU A 42 -13.11 -15.19 -17.75
CA GLU A 42 -13.42 -15.31 -16.33
C GLU A 42 -14.71 -14.56 -15.95
N GLU A 43 -15.30 -13.80 -16.86
CA GLU A 43 -16.47 -12.95 -16.62
C GLU A 43 -16.31 -12.01 -15.41
N MET A 44 -15.16 -11.36 -15.30
CA MET A 44 -14.79 -10.54 -14.16
C MET A 44 -14.45 -9.11 -14.58
N VAL A 45 -14.72 -8.18 -13.69
CA VAL A 45 -14.43 -6.76 -13.86
C VAL A 45 -13.49 -6.28 -12.74
N PRO A 46 -12.38 -5.59 -13.05
CA PRO A 46 -11.52 -4.99 -12.06
C PRO A 46 -12.29 -4.02 -11.15
N SER A 47 -11.91 -3.95 -9.87
CA SER A 47 -12.67 -3.17 -8.87
C SER A 47 -12.71 -1.66 -9.17
N ASP A 48 -11.69 -1.11 -9.78
CA ASP A 48 -11.64 0.31 -10.19
C ASP A 48 -12.57 0.58 -11.39
N VAL A 49 -12.60 -0.32 -12.38
CA VAL A 49 -13.57 -0.29 -13.48
C VAL A 49 -14.99 -0.43 -12.94
N ALA A 50 -15.23 -1.39 -12.05
CA ALA A 50 -16.54 -1.56 -11.42
C ALA A 50 -17.00 -0.29 -10.66
N MET A 51 -16.08 0.45 -10.05
CA MET A 51 -16.41 1.75 -9.46
C MET A 51 -16.79 2.80 -10.50
N ALA A 52 -16.09 2.85 -11.65
CA ALA A 52 -16.44 3.74 -12.75
C ALA A 52 -17.83 3.41 -13.32
N MET A 53 -18.12 2.13 -13.58
CA MET A 53 -19.43 1.66 -14.03
C MET A 53 -20.55 2.06 -13.05
N TYR A 54 -20.35 1.79 -11.75
CA TYR A 54 -21.31 2.18 -10.73
C TYR A 54 -21.59 3.69 -10.71
N LEU A 55 -20.54 4.50 -10.88
CA LEU A 55 -20.67 5.96 -10.89
C LEU A 55 -21.33 6.47 -12.17
N SER A 56 -21.05 5.88 -13.34
CA SER A 56 -21.70 6.18 -14.61
C SER A 56 -23.21 5.94 -14.50
N TYR A 57 -23.60 4.75 -14.07
CA TYR A 57 -25.00 4.40 -13.81
C TYR A 57 -25.72 5.37 -12.87
N LYS A 58 -25.05 5.69 -11.76
CA LYS A 58 -25.66 6.50 -10.69
C LYS A 58 -25.73 7.99 -11.02
N HIS A 59 -24.80 8.50 -11.81
CA HIS A 59 -24.63 9.91 -12.12
C HIS A 59 -24.57 10.17 -13.63
N PRO A 60 -25.65 9.87 -14.39
CA PRO A 60 -25.65 9.88 -15.87
C PRO A 60 -25.46 11.27 -16.51
N LYS A 61 -25.35 12.33 -15.69
CA LYS A 61 -25.01 13.70 -16.14
C LYS A 61 -23.51 14.00 -16.05
N ASP A 62 -22.73 13.13 -15.45
CA ASP A 62 -21.28 13.20 -15.33
C ASP A 62 -20.65 12.13 -16.24
N GLU A 63 -19.43 12.36 -16.67
CA GLU A 63 -18.66 11.41 -17.51
C GLU A 63 -17.63 10.68 -16.65
N PHE A 64 -17.59 9.34 -16.78
CA PHE A 64 -16.65 8.48 -16.08
C PHE A 64 -15.98 7.57 -17.11
N ASP A 65 -14.69 7.78 -17.33
CA ASP A 65 -13.92 7.05 -18.30
C ASP A 65 -12.87 6.18 -17.62
N CYS A 66 -12.49 5.09 -18.26
CA CYS A 66 -11.34 4.27 -17.91
C CYS A 66 -10.33 4.30 -19.07
N ILE A 67 -9.04 4.21 -18.74
CA ILE A 67 -7.97 4.01 -19.71
C ILE A 67 -6.83 3.24 -19.05
N LEU A 68 -6.23 2.32 -19.80
CA LEU A 68 -4.99 1.68 -19.34
C LEU A 68 -3.88 2.74 -19.18
N GLY A 69 -3.15 2.67 -18.07
CA GLY A 69 -2.14 3.68 -17.74
C GLY A 69 -1.03 3.81 -18.79
N ASP A 70 -0.70 2.70 -19.48
CA ASP A 70 0.29 2.71 -20.56
C ASP A 70 -0.28 3.23 -21.90
N LYS A 71 -1.57 3.48 -21.99
CA LYS A 71 -2.28 4.01 -23.16
C LYS A 71 -2.57 5.50 -23.05
N VAL A 72 -2.24 6.16 -21.94
CA VAL A 72 -2.42 7.62 -21.79
C VAL A 72 -1.61 8.37 -22.85
N PRO A 73 -2.26 9.08 -23.78
CA PRO A 73 -1.54 9.60 -24.97
C PRO A 73 -0.74 10.86 -24.67
N SER A 74 -1.20 11.71 -23.76
CA SER A 74 -0.55 12.99 -23.50
C SER A 74 -1.10 13.70 -22.25
N THR A 75 -0.36 14.70 -21.77
CA THR A 75 -0.84 15.65 -20.74
C THR A 75 -2.10 16.42 -21.22
N ALA A 76 -2.19 16.72 -22.51
CA ALA A 76 -3.36 17.42 -23.06
C ALA A 76 -4.64 16.56 -22.93
N PHE A 77 -4.54 15.27 -23.15
CA PHE A 77 -5.63 14.33 -22.90
C PHE A 77 -6.09 14.39 -21.44
N LEU A 78 -5.16 14.27 -20.49
CA LEU A 78 -5.47 14.35 -19.06
C LEU A 78 -6.11 15.68 -18.66
N ASN A 79 -5.73 16.76 -19.32
CA ASN A 79 -6.32 18.10 -19.08
C ASN A 79 -7.79 18.21 -19.48
N GLY A 80 -8.32 17.24 -20.22
CA GLY A 80 -9.73 17.13 -20.56
C GLY A 80 -10.62 16.70 -19.38
N TYR A 81 -10.01 16.25 -18.28
CA TYR A 81 -10.71 15.76 -17.09
C TYR A 81 -10.63 16.73 -15.92
N ASP A 82 -11.65 16.71 -15.06
CA ASP A 82 -11.65 17.45 -13.80
C ASP A 82 -10.78 16.73 -12.76
N VAL A 83 -10.86 15.38 -12.73
CA VAL A 83 -10.15 14.51 -11.77
C VAL A 83 -9.64 13.24 -12.44
N VAL A 84 -8.45 12.84 -12.08
CA VAL A 84 -7.83 11.56 -12.49
C VAL A 84 -7.56 10.72 -11.26
N PHE A 85 -8.19 9.55 -11.20
CA PHE A 85 -7.95 8.55 -10.17
C PHE A 85 -6.95 7.50 -10.64
N VAL A 86 -5.95 7.24 -9.79
CA VAL A 86 -4.88 6.29 -10.05
C VAL A 86 -4.83 5.33 -8.87
N ILE A 87 -5.89 4.55 -8.69
CA ILE A 87 -6.16 3.83 -7.43
C ILE A 87 -5.89 2.32 -7.49
N TYR A 88 -5.79 1.76 -8.68
CA TYR A 88 -5.54 0.34 -8.83
C TYR A 88 -4.32 0.09 -9.71
N ASP A 89 -3.57 -0.91 -9.40
CA ASP A 89 -2.45 -1.53 -10.14
C ASP A 89 -1.40 -0.60 -10.78
N MET A 90 -1.50 0.70 -10.55
CA MET A 90 -0.52 1.68 -11.01
C MET A 90 0.71 1.77 -10.11
N THR A 91 0.74 1.00 -9.02
CA THR A 91 1.86 0.99 -8.07
C THR A 91 3.17 0.64 -8.78
N GLU A 92 3.15 -0.34 -9.66
CA GLU A 92 4.32 -0.71 -10.47
C GLU A 92 4.77 0.44 -11.38
N VAL A 93 3.83 1.14 -11.99
CA VAL A 93 4.10 2.29 -12.87
C VAL A 93 4.76 3.43 -12.09
N PHE A 94 4.18 3.84 -10.97
CA PHE A 94 4.74 4.91 -10.14
C PHE A 94 6.05 4.51 -9.46
N ASN A 95 6.11 3.29 -8.94
CA ASN A 95 7.32 2.79 -8.28
C ASN A 95 8.48 2.68 -9.27
N CYS A 96 8.17 2.32 -10.50
CA CYS A 96 9.15 2.21 -11.56
C CYS A 96 9.86 3.54 -11.84
N GLY A 97 9.14 4.66 -11.84
CA GLY A 97 9.73 6.00 -12.05
C GLY A 97 10.86 6.36 -11.08
N MET A 98 10.84 5.76 -9.89
CA MET A 98 11.88 5.93 -8.87
C MET A 98 13.06 4.96 -9.00
N ARG A 99 13.00 3.99 -9.92
CA ARG A 99 14.09 3.05 -10.20
C ARG A 99 14.96 3.54 -11.33
N LYS A 100 16.25 3.26 -11.27
CA LYS A 100 17.20 3.63 -12.34
C LYS A 100 16.89 2.95 -13.67
N THR A 101 16.34 1.75 -13.63
CA THR A 101 16.06 0.88 -14.78
C THR A 101 14.62 0.97 -15.30
N CYS A 102 13.88 1.99 -14.88
CA CYS A 102 12.48 2.14 -15.27
C CYS A 102 12.32 2.40 -16.77
N PRO A 103 11.35 1.78 -17.47
CA PRO A 103 10.98 2.09 -18.82
C PRO A 103 10.66 3.57 -19.03
N ARG A 104 10.96 4.07 -20.22
CA ARG A 104 10.78 5.48 -20.57
C ARG A 104 9.31 5.90 -20.47
N GLU A 105 8.43 5.03 -20.90
CA GLU A 105 6.98 5.25 -20.95
C GLU A 105 6.41 5.51 -19.56
N THR A 106 6.88 4.75 -18.58
CA THR A 106 6.48 4.91 -17.18
C THR A 106 6.89 6.25 -16.59
N LYS A 107 8.12 6.69 -16.90
CA LYS A 107 8.59 8.03 -16.50
C LYS A 107 7.81 9.14 -17.17
N GLN A 108 7.38 8.92 -18.42
CA GLN A 108 6.52 9.86 -19.12
C GLN A 108 5.15 9.98 -18.47
N LEU A 109 4.52 8.88 -18.08
CA LEU A 109 3.24 8.91 -17.39
C LEU A 109 3.33 9.66 -16.04
N GLU A 110 4.35 9.37 -15.23
CA GLU A 110 4.57 10.09 -13.97
C GLU A 110 4.69 11.61 -14.22
N LYS A 111 5.42 12.00 -15.26
CA LYS A 111 5.54 13.40 -15.66
C LYS A 111 4.21 13.97 -16.13
N MET A 112 3.46 13.26 -16.97
CA MET A 112 2.13 13.71 -17.42
C MET A 112 1.17 13.95 -16.26
N LEU A 113 1.17 13.04 -15.28
CA LEU A 113 0.36 13.19 -14.06
C LEU A 113 0.81 14.35 -13.16
N ALA A 114 2.10 14.68 -13.15
CA ALA A 114 2.61 15.84 -12.43
C ALA A 114 2.28 17.17 -13.13
N ASP A 115 2.27 17.18 -14.45
CA ASP A 115 2.11 18.38 -15.28
C ASP A 115 0.64 18.68 -15.64
N THR A 116 -0.30 17.74 -15.46
CA THR A 116 -1.71 17.94 -15.81
C THR A 116 -2.39 19.01 -14.96
N LYS A 117 -3.40 19.66 -15.54
CA LYS A 117 -4.31 20.56 -14.82
C LYS A 117 -5.39 19.80 -14.06
N ALA A 118 -5.69 18.57 -14.46
CA ALA A 118 -6.63 17.71 -13.75
C ALA A 118 -6.18 17.47 -12.31
N PHE A 119 -7.11 17.29 -11.40
CA PHE A 119 -6.76 16.93 -10.03
C PHE A 119 -6.43 15.44 -9.96
N VAL A 120 -5.21 15.10 -9.57
CA VAL A 120 -4.74 13.70 -9.50
C VAL A 120 -4.85 13.17 -8.07
N PHE A 121 -5.47 12.00 -7.90
CA PHE A 121 -5.46 11.25 -6.64
C PHE A 121 -5.01 9.79 -6.91
N PRO A 122 -4.11 9.21 -6.08
CA PRO A 122 -3.44 9.81 -4.91
C PRO A 122 -2.57 11.02 -5.26
N TYR A 123 -2.45 11.93 -4.30
CA TYR A 123 -1.54 13.07 -4.46
C TYR A 123 -0.13 12.56 -4.79
N PRO A 124 0.57 13.06 -5.84
CA PRO A 124 1.87 12.54 -6.24
C PRO A 124 2.92 12.51 -5.11
N ASP A 125 2.97 13.57 -4.29
CA ASP A 125 3.89 13.62 -3.14
C ASP A 125 3.53 12.61 -2.05
N TYR A 126 2.24 12.32 -1.88
CA TYR A 126 1.78 11.31 -0.95
C TYR A 126 2.12 9.91 -1.44
N HIS A 127 1.94 9.66 -2.72
CA HIS A 127 2.35 8.39 -3.32
C HIS A 127 3.84 8.13 -3.08
N LYS A 128 4.71 9.10 -3.37
CA LYS A 128 6.16 9.01 -3.11
C LYS A 128 6.49 8.77 -1.62
N TYR A 129 5.66 9.29 -0.73
CA TYR A 129 5.81 9.06 0.71
C TYR A 129 5.46 7.62 1.10
N ILE A 130 4.36 7.09 0.59
CA ILE A 130 3.86 5.74 0.95
C ILE A 130 4.76 4.64 0.40
N VAL A 131 5.26 4.77 -0.82
CA VAL A 131 6.13 3.76 -1.44
C VAL A 131 7.56 3.74 -0.87
N ASP A 132 7.96 4.78 -0.13
CA ASP A 132 9.22 4.80 0.64
C ASP A 132 8.98 4.30 2.07
N LYS A 133 8.77 2.98 2.20
CA LYS A 133 8.40 2.33 3.48
C LYS A 133 9.23 2.80 4.69
N PRO A 134 10.58 2.92 4.64
CA PRO A 134 11.35 3.43 5.78
C PRO A 134 10.90 4.81 6.25
N LYS A 135 10.39 5.65 5.35
CA LYS A 135 9.98 7.01 5.68
C LYS A 135 8.73 7.01 6.54
N TYR A 136 7.66 6.35 6.09
CA TYR A 136 6.45 6.33 6.89
C TYR A 136 6.60 5.46 8.16
N TYR A 137 7.37 4.37 8.13
CA TYR A 137 7.68 3.61 9.34
C TYR A 137 8.35 4.48 10.41
N THR A 138 9.28 5.36 10.00
CA THR A 138 9.92 6.30 10.91
C THR A 138 8.90 7.25 11.55
N ASP A 139 7.95 7.76 10.76
CA ASP A 139 6.92 8.66 11.27
C ASP A 139 5.93 7.94 12.19
N LEU A 140 5.56 6.69 11.88
CA LEU A 140 4.74 5.85 12.75
C LEU A 140 5.45 5.55 14.07
N ALA A 141 6.71 5.15 14.03
CA ALA A 141 7.51 4.89 15.24
C ALA A 141 7.63 6.14 16.13
N ARG A 142 7.86 7.33 15.54
CA ARG A 142 7.86 8.60 16.26
C ARG A 142 6.52 8.93 16.90
N ALA A 143 5.44 8.45 16.33
CA ALA A 143 4.09 8.59 16.86
C ALA A 143 3.73 7.50 17.89
N ASN A 144 4.69 6.68 18.31
CA ASN A 144 4.50 5.51 19.17
C ASN A 144 3.46 4.52 18.63
N ILE A 145 3.39 4.39 17.31
CA ILE A 145 2.57 3.38 16.65
C ILE A 145 3.46 2.16 16.42
N PRO A 146 3.02 0.97 16.81
CA PRO A 146 3.82 -0.25 16.66
C PRO A 146 4.15 -0.53 15.20
N VAL A 147 5.43 -0.66 14.91
CA VAL A 147 6.00 -1.17 13.66
C VAL A 147 7.09 -2.17 14.03
N VAL A 148 7.39 -3.12 13.16
CA VAL A 148 8.54 -4.02 13.40
C VAL A 148 9.82 -3.19 13.53
N PRO A 149 10.77 -3.59 14.36
CA PRO A 149 12.09 -2.98 14.40
C PRO A 149 12.73 -2.99 13.01
N PHE A 150 13.26 -1.86 12.57
CA PHE A 150 13.77 -1.71 11.21
C PHE A 150 14.90 -0.68 11.13
N PHE A 151 15.61 -0.70 10.02
CA PHE A 151 16.47 0.39 9.56
C PHE A 151 16.48 0.47 8.04
N ARG A 152 16.87 1.61 7.51
CA ARG A 152 17.03 1.85 6.09
C ARG A 152 18.45 1.49 5.66
N SER A 153 18.57 0.82 4.50
CA SER A 153 19.86 0.60 3.85
C SER A 153 19.74 0.69 2.34
N THR A 154 20.89 0.58 1.66
CA THR A 154 20.99 0.52 0.19
C THR A 154 21.79 -0.71 -0.21
N PRO A 155 21.66 -1.21 -1.45
CA PRO A 155 22.52 -2.28 -1.94
C PRO A 155 24.01 -1.94 -1.81
N ASP A 156 24.39 -0.73 -2.19
CA ASP A 156 25.80 -0.30 -2.17
C ASP A 156 26.37 -0.27 -0.75
N ASN A 157 25.59 0.19 0.24
CA ASN A 157 26.06 0.22 1.64
C ASN A 157 26.33 -1.18 2.19
N ILE A 158 25.48 -2.15 1.86
CA ILE A 158 25.68 -3.54 2.33
C ILE A 158 26.83 -4.20 1.60
N LEU A 159 26.94 -4.04 0.28
CA LEU A 159 28.04 -4.58 -0.52
C LEU A 159 29.40 -4.02 -0.10
N ALA A 160 29.46 -2.75 0.30
CA ALA A 160 30.68 -2.13 0.79
C ALA A 160 31.18 -2.73 2.12
N ASN A 161 30.27 -3.26 2.96
CA ASN A 161 30.63 -3.81 4.27
C ASN A 161 29.59 -4.85 4.72
N VAL A 162 29.64 -6.06 4.17
CA VAL A 162 28.73 -7.17 4.54
C VAL A 162 28.91 -7.57 6.00
N GLN A 163 30.15 -7.58 6.50
CA GLN A 163 30.41 -7.91 7.91
C GLN A 163 29.76 -6.88 8.85
N GLY A 164 29.95 -5.58 8.60
CA GLY A 164 29.30 -4.56 9.40
C GLY A 164 27.75 -4.58 9.34
N PHE A 165 27.21 -5.05 8.23
CA PHE A 165 25.77 -5.33 8.14
C PHE A 165 25.37 -6.49 9.08
N ARG A 166 26.13 -7.59 9.12
CA ARG A 166 25.94 -8.71 10.06
C ARG A 166 26.02 -8.27 11.50
N ASP A 167 27.08 -7.56 11.84
CA ASP A 167 27.30 -7.04 13.19
C ASP A 167 26.12 -6.15 13.65
N THR A 168 25.53 -5.41 12.71
CA THR A 168 24.33 -4.60 12.96
C THR A 168 23.12 -5.47 13.32
N ILE A 169 22.89 -6.56 12.60
CA ILE A 169 21.79 -7.50 12.85
C ILE A 169 21.99 -8.23 14.19
N GLU A 170 23.20 -8.72 14.43
CA GLU A 170 23.59 -9.40 15.67
C GLU A 170 23.41 -8.47 16.89
N LYS A 171 23.94 -7.25 16.82
CA LYS A 171 23.79 -6.24 17.88
C LYS A 171 22.34 -5.92 18.19
N LYS A 172 21.45 -6.06 17.21
CA LYS A 172 20.00 -5.89 17.41
C LYS A 172 19.34 -7.15 17.99
N GLY A 173 20.05 -8.27 18.08
CA GLY A 173 19.52 -9.55 18.56
C GLY A 173 18.53 -10.21 17.59
N TRP A 174 18.51 -9.83 16.29
CA TRP A 174 17.56 -10.37 15.33
C TRP A 174 18.04 -11.75 14.82
N SER A 175 17.20 -12.77 15.00
CA SER A 175 17.48 -14.12 14.49
C SER A 175 17.31 -14.22 12.98
N GLY A 176 16.41 -13.42 12.41
CA GLY A 176 16.11 -13.34 10.99
C GLY A 176 15.74 -11.93 10.57
N ILE A 177 15.79 -11.69 9.26
CA ILE A 177 15.45 -10.40 8.67
C ILE A 177 14.55 -10.56 7.45
N ILE A 178 13.76 -9.54 7.20
CA ILE A 178 13.04 -9.32 5.95
C ILE A 178 13.55 -8.02 5.31
N ILE A 179 13.84 -8.08 4.01
CA ILE A 179 14.24 -6.92 3.23
C ILE A 179 13.11 -6.59 2.27
N LYS A 180 12.56 -5.38 2.41
CA LYS A 180 11.48 -4.87 1.57
C LYS A 180 12.02 -3.69 0.75
N PRO A 181 12.14 -3.80 -0.57
CA PRO A 181 12.58 -2.66 -1.39
C PRO A 181 11.64 -1.47 -1.26
N SER A 182 12.20 -0.26 -1.23
CA SER A 182 11.43 0.96 -1.44
C SER A 182 11.04 1.03 -2.91
N TYR A 183 9.87 1.60 -3.18
CA TYR A 183 9.33 1.73 -4.54
C TYR A 183 9.10 0.38 -5.23
N ALA A 184 8.61 -0.59 -4.47
CA ALA A 184 8.16 -1.89 -4.94
C ALA A 184 6.76 -2.20 -4.42
N GLY A 185 5.93 -2.80 -5.25
CA GLY A 185 4.61 -3.33 -4.90
C GLY A 185 4.56 -4.86 -5.07
N TYR A 186 3.42 -5.47 -4.76
CA TYR A 186 3.11 -6.89 -5.00
C TYR A 186 4.22 -7.87 -4.56
N SER A 187 4.78 -7.63 -3.38
CA SER A 187 5.90 -8.44 -2.85
C SER A 187 7.14 -8.49 -3.76
N SER A 188 7.20 -7.64 -4.80
CA SER A 188 8.32 -7.60 -5.74
C SER A 188 9.63 -7.30 -5.02
N GLY A 189 10.60 -8.20 -5.16
CA GLY A 189 11.93 -8.05 -4.57
C GLY A 189 12.00 -8.26 -3.05
N ILE A 190 10.93 -8.71 -2.38
CA ILE A 190 11.04 -9.07 -0.96
C ILE A 190 12.00 -10.25 -0.80
N LYS A 191 12.91 -10.14 0.17
CA LYS A 191 13.83 -11.19 0.54
C LYS A 191 13.74 -11.48 2.03
N VAL A 192 13.58 -12.76 2.37
CA VAL A 192 13.49 -13.24 3.75
C VAL A 192 14.68 -14.14 4.07
N PHE A 193 15.30 -13.90 5.20
CA PHE A 193 16.35 -14.72 5.80
C PHE A 193 15.92 -15.11 7.22
N LYS A 194 15.26 -16.28 7.36
CA LYS A 194 14.67 -16.73 8.63
C LYS A 194 15.71 -16.97 9.73
N ASN A 195 16.91 -17.47 9.35
CA ASN A 195 18.04 -17.72 10.25
C ASN A 195 19.27 -17.00 9.71
N PHE A 196 19.38 -15.72 9.97
CA PHE A 196 20.36 -14.86 9.31
C PHE A 196 21.80 -15.23 9.67
N SER A 197 22.07 -15.68 10.88
CA SER A 197 23.39 -16.15 11.32
C SER A 197 23.96 -17.31 10.49
N ARG A 198 23.08 -18.14 9.90
CA ARG A 198 23.47 -19.29 9.05
C ARG A 198 23.62 -18.93 7.57
N ILE A 199 23.31 -17.71 7.18
CA ILE A 199 23.38 -17.30 5.78
C ILE A 199 24.82 -16.91 5.44
N LYS A 200 25.35 -17.43 4.34
CA LYS A 200 26.69 -17.09 3.84
C LYS A 200 26.72 -15.65 3.31
N ASP A 201 27.87 -14.98 3.45
CA ASP A 201 28.06 -13.62 2.91
C ASP A 201 27.78 -13.56 1.43
N SER A 202 28.27 -14.52 0.66
CA SER A 202 28.01 -14.60 -0.79
C SER A 202 26.52 -14.69 -1.15
N THR A 203 25.65 -15.15 -0.25
CA THR A 203 24.20 -15.16 -0.46
C THR A 203 23.63 -13.76 -0.26
N VAL A 204 24.13 -13.02 0.72
CA VAL A 204 23.76 -11.62 0.96
C VAL A 204 24.22 -10.75 -0.21
N GLU A 205 25.48 -10.90 -0.62
CA GLU A 205 26.06 -10.17 -1.75
C GLU A 205 25.26 -10.39 -3.03
N LYS A 206 24.97 -11.65 -3.40
CA LYS A 206 24.14 -11.97 -4.58
C LYS A 206 22.76 -11.34 -4.52
N ALA A 207 22.14 -11.29 -3.33
CA ALA A 207 20.84 -10.63 -3.18
C ALA A 207 20.94 -9.11 -3.38
N MET A 208 21.99 -8.49 -2.85
CA MET A 208 22.23 -7.04 -3.00
C MET A 208 22.59 -6.68 -4.44
N GLU A 209 23.39 -7.48 -5.11
CA GLU A 209 23.71 -7.32 -6.53
C GLU A 209 22.46 -7.39 -7.40
N LYS A 210 21.57 -8.36 -7.11
CA LYS A 210 20.28 -8.45 -7.77
C LYS A 210 19.44 -7.17 -7.56
N PHE A 211 19.37 -6.65 -6.34
CA PHE A 211 18.64 -5.41 -6.06
C PHE A 211 19.24 -4.20 -6.77
N LYS A 212 20.56 -4.13 -6.82
CA LYS A 212 21.27 -3.09 -7.57
C LYS A 212 20.96 -3.17 -9.08
N LYS A 213 20.98 -4.38 -9.65
CA LYS A 213 20.63 -4.63 -11.06
C LYS A 213 19.18 -4.24 -11.35
N LEU A 214 18.25 -4.52 -10.44
CA LEU A 214 16.83 -4.13 -10.53
C LEU A 214 16.60 -2.63 -10.28
N GLY A 215 17.65 -1.88 -9.93
CA GLY A 215 17.60 -0.44 -9.76
C GLY A 215 16.91 0.06 -8.50
N PHE A 216 16.70 -0.80 -7.48
CA PHE A 216 16.12 -0.37 -6.21
C PHE A 216 17.06 0.60 -5.49
N PRO A 217 16.62 1.84 -5.18
CA PRO A 217 17.50 2.85 -4.59
C PRO A 217 17.76 2.63 -3.11
N ALA A 218 16.84 1.98 -2.41
CA ALA A 218 16.91 1.71 -0.99
C ALA A 218 15.95 0.59 -0.60
N PHE A 219 16.07 0.13 0.64
CA PHE A 219 15.13 -0.83 1.23
C PHE A 219 15.03 -0.67 2.74
N THR A 220 13.95 -1.21 3.27
CA THR A 220 13.76 -1.48 4.70
C THR A 220 14.38 -2.82 5.01
N VAL A 221 15.30 -2.85 5.96
CA VAL A 221 15.72 -4.08 6.64
C VAL A 221 14.94 -4.12 7.94
N ALA A 222 14.10 -5.12 8.11
CA ALA A 222 13.28 -5.28 9.31
C ALA A 222 13.51 -6.64 9.95
N GLU A 223 13.25 -6.72 11.25
CA GLU A 223 13.24 -7.99 11.96
C GLU A 223 12.22 -8.94 11.32
N PHE A 224 12.62 -10.19 11.11
CA PHE A 224 11.69 -11.24 10.69
C PHE A 224 10.87 -11.68 11.90
N VAL A 225 9.55 -11.49 11.83
CA VAL A 225 8.60 -11.92 12.86
C VAL A 225 8.06 -13.30 12.47
N PRO A 226 8.49 -14.40 13.11
CA PRO A 226 8.10 -15.75 12.71
C PRO A 226 6.60 -15.96 12.72
N THR A 227 5.91 -15.36 13.67
CA THR A 227 4.46 -15.48 13.85
C THR A 227 3.66 -14.81 12.75
N PHE A 228 4.22 -13.81 12.06
CA PHE A 228 3.53 -13.12 10.96
C PHE A 228 3.15 -14.05 9.80
N GLY A 229 3.97 -15.08 9.53
CA GLY A 229 3.68 -16.09 8.50
C GLY A 229 2.77 -17.23 8.98
N GLN A 230 2.41 -17.25 10.27
CA GLN A 230 1.57 -18.27 10.91
C GLN A 230 0.19 -17.74 11.25
N HIS A 231 -0.01 -16.44 11.21
CA HIS A 231 -1.22 -15.75 11.58
C HIS A 231 -1.71 -14.83 10.46
N PHE A 232 -2.97 -14.46 10.53
CA PHE A 232 -3.57 -13.58 9.54
C PHE A 232 -2.99 -12.17 9.58
N GLU A 233 -2.80 -11.60 8.41
CA GLU A 233 -2.68 -10.16 8.23
C GLU A 233 -4.09 -9.56 8.17
N ILE A 234 -4.35 -8.53 8.96
CA ILE A 234 -5.63 -7.84 8.96
C ILE A 234 -5.51 -6.57 8.13
N ARG A 235 -6.17 -6.54 7.00
CA ARG A 235 -6.27 -5.37 6.13
C ARG A 235 -7.50 -4.57 6.48
N THR A 236 -7.29 -3.36 6.98
CA THR A 236 -8.38 -2.46 7.36
C THR A 236 -8.55 -1.38 6.31
N TYR A 237 -9.79 -1.14 5.90
CA TYR A 237 -10.14 -0.16 4.89
C TYR A 237 -10.86 1.03 5.51
N TRP A 238 -10.49 2.21 5.07
CA TRP A 238 -10.89 3.47 5.65
C TRP A 238 -11.44 4.39 4.57
N ILE A 239 -12.63 4.92 4.79
CA ILE A 239 -13.31 5.86 3.90
C ILE A 239 -13.39 7.21 4.60
N ASN A 240 -12.80 8.25 4.02
CA ASN A 240 -12.76 9.59 4.60
C ASN A 240 -12.28 9.59 6.07
N GLY A 241 -11.26 8.79 6.36
CA GLY A 241 -10.69 8.64 7.70
C GLY A 241 -11.55 7.86 8.71
N LYS A 242 -12.65 7.26 8.27
CA LYS A 242 -13.51 6.40 9.08
C LYS A 242 -13.31 4.93 8.68
N TYR A 243 -13.23 4.06 9.67
CA TYR A 243 -13.18 2.62 9.43
C TYR A 243 -14.43 2.17 8.68
N ALA A 244 -14.23 1.42 7.60
CA ALA A 244 -15.28 0.87 6.77
C ALA A 244 -15.43 -0.64 6.99
N TYR A 245 -14.39 -1.41 6.67
CA TYR A 245 -14.37 -2.86 6.85
C TYR A 245 -12.93 -3.35 7.05
N ALA A 246 -12.78 -4.61 7.35
CA ALA A 246 -11.48 -5.29 7.35
C ALA A 246 -11.62 -6.68 6.72
N VAL A 247 -10.52 -7.19 6.21
CA VAL A 247 -10.39 -8.55 5.71
C VAL A 247 -9.13 -9.15 6.30
N ALA A 248 -9.23 -10.38 6.78
CA ALA A 248 -8.09 -11.14 7.27
C ALA A 248 -7.57 -12.04 6.13
N THR A 249 -6.28 -11.97 5.87
CA THR A 249 -5.62 -12.75 4.81
C THR A 249 -4.49 -13.57 5.41
N LEU A 250 -4.37 -14.83 5.01
CA LEU A 250 -3.24 -15.66 5.39
C LEU A 250 -2.10 -15.44 4.39
N THR A 251 -0.92 -15.10 4.91
CA THR A 251 0.29 -14.95 4.11
C THR A 251 1.05 -16.28 4.06
N GLU A 252 0.65 -17.19 3.19
CA GLU A 252 1.25 -18.55 3.12
C GLU A 252 2.71 -18.58 2.74
N SER A 253 3.25 -17.55 2.13
CA SER A 253 4.64 -17.60 1.69
C SER A 253 5.29 -16.23 1.65
N VAL A 254 5.75 -15.78 2.81
CA VAL A 254 6.70 -14.67 2.84
C VAL A 254 7.96 -15.10 2.08
N GLY A 255 8.16 -14.58 0.89
CA GLY A 255 9.37 -14.79 0.08
C GLY A 255 9.25 -15.71 -1.13
N LYS A 256 8.09 -16.28 -1.43
CA LYS A 256 7.81 -16.78 -2.79
C LYS A 256 7.16 -15.66 -3.60
N ALA A 257 7.68 -15.40 -4.79
CA ALA A 257 7.02 -14.57 -5.77
C ALA A 257 5.71 -15.26 -6.15
N GLY A 258 4.61 -14.71 -5.74
CA GLY A 258 3.31 -15.29 -5.98
C GLY A 258 2.43 -14.90 -4.82
N GLY A 259 1.64 -13.97 -5.04
CA GLY A 259 0.44 -13.51 -4.45
C GLY A 259 0.09 -13.94 -3.04
N LEU A 260 -0.56 -13.09 -2.40
CA LEU A 260 -1.48 -13.40 -1.33
C LEU A 260 -2.47 -14.42 -1.88
N ASN A 261 -2.39 -15.65 -1.43
CA ASN A 261 -3.51 -16.55 -1.58
C ASN A 261 -4.60 -16.05 -0.64
N VAL A 262 -5.49 -15.27 -1.17
CA VAL A 262 -6.80 -15.07 -0.55
C VAL A 262 -7.59 -16.29 -0.98
N SER A 263 -7.52 -17.38 -0.22
CA SER A 263 -8.47 -18.45 -0.41
C SER A 263 -9.76 -18.07 0.33
N ASP A 264 -10.90 -18.31 -0.27
CA ASP A 264 -12.22 -18.07 0.35
C ASP A 264 -12.36 -18.84 1.69
N GLU A 265 -11.62 -19.93 1.84
CA GLU A 265 -11.62 -20.79 3.03
C GLU A 265 -10.73 -20.24 4.15
N ASP A 266 -9.64 -19.55 3.80
CA ASP A 266 -8.64 -19.03 4.74
C ASP A 266 -8.85 -17.55 5.07
N THR A 267 -9.82 -16.91 4.44
CA THR A 267 -10.16 -15.51 4.68
C THR A 267 -11.17 -15.41 5.80
N PHE A 268 -10.85 -14.68 6.86
CA PHE A 268 -11.88 -14.27 7.81
C PHE A 268 -12.84 -13.33 7.12
N LYS A 269 -14.05 -13.77 6.99
CA LYS A 269 -15.13 -12.90 6.54
C LYS A 269 -15.29 -11.84 7.61
N SER A 270 -14.80 -10.64 7.33
CA SER A 270 -14.84 -9.55 8.28
C SER A 270 -16.27 -9.14 8.57
N GLU A 271 -16.47 -8.41 9.63
CA GLU A 271 -17.72 -7.86 10.09
C GLU A 271 -18.77 -8.86 10.62
N GLY A 272 -18.69 -10.05 10.39
CA GLY A 272 -19.55 -11.06 10.97
C GLY A 272 -18.75 -12.26 11.40
N GLY A 273 -17.45 -12.12 11.23
CA GLY A 273 -16.60 -13.25 11.38
C GLY A 273 -15.92 -13.37 12.73
N LYS A 274 -14.76 -13.93 12.66
CA LYS A 274 -14.01 -14.43 13.80
C LYS A 274 -13.06 -13.42 14.43
N LEU A 275 -13.02 -12.18 13.91
CA LEU A 275 -12.14 -11.16 14.48
C LEU A 275 -12.64 -10.76 15.87
N PRO A 276 -11.87 -10.99 16.94
CA PRO A 276 -12.28 -10.64 18.30
C PRO A 276 -12.61 -9.15 18.43
N ASP A 277 -13.70 -8.81 19.12
CA ASP A 277 -14.16 -7.42 19.23
C ASP A 277 -13.11 -6.51 19.87
N GLU A 278 -12.38 -7.00 20.85
CA GLU A 278 -11.28 -6.24 21.47
C GLU A 278 -10.17 -5.93 20.47
N LEU A 279 -9.77 -6.90 19.65
CA LEU A 279 -8.77 -6.70 18.60
C LEU A 279 -9.29 -5.71 17.57
N LYS A 280 -10.52 -5.87 17.09
CA LYS A 280 -11.18 -4.96 16.16
C LYS A 280 -11.22 -3.53 16.71
N LYS A 281 -11.59 -3.34 17.96
CA LYS A 281 -11.57 -2.04 18.64
C LYS A 281 -10.17 -1.45 18.66
N LYS A 282 -9.17 -2.25 19.03
CA LYS A 282 -7.77 -1.85 19.09
C LYS A 282 -7.24 -1.43 17.71
N LEU A 283 -7.50 -2.22 16.66
CA LEU A 283 -7.10 -1.89 15.30
C LEU A 283 -7.76 -0.61 14.80
N LYS A 284 -9.03 -0.38 15.15
CA LYS A 284 -9.72 0.89 14.84
C LYS A 284 -9.06 2.09 15.53
N GLU A 285 -8.66 1.95 16.77
CA GLU A 285 -7.98 3.02 17.50
C GLU A 285 -6.58 3.30 16.94
N GLU A 286 -5.82 2.25 16.65
CA GLU A 286 -4.48 2.41 16.06
C GLU A 286 -4.54 2.95 14.62
N GLY A 287 -5.47 2.47 13.80
CA GLY A 287 -5.66 3.02 12.46
C GLY A 287 -5.97 4.53 12.46
N LYS A 288 -6.75 5.01 13.42
CA LYS A 288 -6.95 6.45 13.61
C LYS A 288 -5.66 7.20 13.95
N LYS A 289 -4.77 6.59 14.74
CA LYS A 289 -3.46 7.15 15.05
C LYS A 289 -2.57 7.17 13.81
N VAL A 290 -2.55 6.07 13.04
CA VAL A 290 -1.84 5.98 11.76
C VAL A 290 -2.27 7.10 10.83
N ILE A 291 -3.59 7.25 10.60
CA ILE A 291 -4.13 8.30 9.73
C ILE A 291 -3.69 9.70 10.17
N LYS A 292 -3.59 9.96 11.49
CA LYS A 292 -3.11 11.24 12.01
C LYS A 292 -1.61 11.45 11.87
N ALA A 293 -0.83 10.37 11.87
CA ALA A 293 0.63 10.41 11.81
C ALA A 293 1.19 10.62 10.40
N ILE A 294 0.43 10.20 9.37
CA ILE A 294 0.82 10.37 7.97
C ILE A 294 0.52 11.79 7.46
N PRO A 295 1.09 12.21 6.31
CA PRO A 295 0.83 13.53 5.75
C PRO A 295 -0.65 13.81 5.52
N GLN A 296 -1.12 14.95 6.04
CA GLN A 296 -2.50 15.40 5.90
C GLN A 296 -2.61 16.39 4.74
N TYR A 297 -3.59 16.17 3.89
CA TYR A 297 -3.89 17.05 2.77
C TYR A 297 -5.18 17.82 3.00
N LYS A 298 -5.31 18.96 2.32
CA LYS A 298 -6.47 19.87 2.48
C LYS A 298 -7.81 19.16 2.24
N TYR A 299 -7.84 18.26 1.26
CA TYR A 299 -9.08 17.58 0.85
C TYR A 299 -9.21 16.16 1.44
N GLY A 300 -8.27 15.77 2.30
CA GLY A 300 -8.25 14.45 2.94
C GLY A 300 -7.85 13.31 2.01
N HIS A 301 -8.07 12.11 2.48
CA HIS A 301 -7.88 10.87 1.73
C HIS A 301 -9.23 10.16 1.64
N PRO A 302 -9.85 10.07 0.43
CA PRO A 302 -11.16 9.45 0.29
C PRO A 302 -11.13 7.96 0.66
N ILE A 303 -10.04 7.29 0.35
CA ILE A 303 -9.82 5.88 0.69
C ILE A 303 -8.40 5.66 1.19
N MET A 304 -8.22 4.67 2.06
CA MET A 304 -6.93 4.23 2.59
C MET A 304 -7.04 2.79 3.06
N ARG A 305 -5.96 2.01 2.92
CA ARG A 305 -5.81 0.69 3.52
C ARG A 305 -4.66 0.72 4.54
N ILE A 306 -4.86 0.09 5.67
CA ILE A 306 -3.84 -0.09 6.70
C ILE A 306 -3.80 -1.58 7.04
N ASP A 307 -2.65 -2.19 6.82
CA ASP A 307 -2.43 -3.61 7.05
C ASP A 307 -1.72 -3.81 8.38
N PHE A 308 -2.29 -4.69 9.21
CA PHE A 308 -1.76 -5.03 10.52
C PHE A 308 -1.31 -6.48 10.53
N GLY A 309 -0.08 -6.70 10.96
CA GLY A 309 0.38 -8.02 11.38
C GLY A 309 -0.20 -8.30 12.76
N CYS A 310 -1.11 -9.27 12.85
CA CYS A 310 -1.82 -9.62 14.07
C CYS A 310 -1.69 -11.10 14.34
N CYS A 311 -1.72 -11.45 15.62
CA CYS A 311 -1.94 -12.79 16.09
C CYS A 311 -3.37 -12.88 16.58
N ILE A 312 -4.25 -13.49 15.81
CA ILE A 312 -5.67 -13.61 16.15
C ILE A 312 -6.04 -14.94 16.78
N GLU A 313 -5.17 -15.92 16.75
CA GLU A 313 -5.40 -17.21 17.41
C GLU A 313 -4.49 -17.40 18.62
N THR A 314 -5.06 -17.86 19.58
CA THR A 314 -4.89 -18.66 20.79
C THR A 314 -3.51 -18.91 21.41
N SER A 315 -2.37 -18.57 20.83
CA SER A 315 -1.14 -18.57 21.62
C SER A 315 -1.16 -17.35 22.55
N GLU A 316 -0.93 -17.55 23.82
CA GLU A 316 -0.94 -16.47 24.81
C GLU A 316 0.05 -15.35 24.47
N GLU A 317 1.14 -15.70 23.80
CA GLU A 317 2.15 -14.76 23.31
C GLU A 317 1.62 -13.79 22.24
N CYS A 318 0.59 -14.18 21.48
CA CYS A 318 0.07 -13.41 20.35
C CYS A 318 -1.20 -12.61 20.64
N LYS A 319 -1.94 -12.90 21.70
CA LYS A 319 -3.30 -12.36 21.97
C LYS A 319 -3.43 -10.83 21.95
N ALA A 320 -2.35 -10.10 22.02
CA ALA A 320 -2.38 -8.65 22.00
C ALA A 320 -1.34 -8.01 21.08
N SER A 321 -0.48 -8.78 20.45
CA SER A 321 0.55 -8.25 19.55
C SER A 321 -0.04 -7.89 18.19
N TYR A 322 0.22 -6.70 17.74
CA TYR A 322 0.00 -6.25 16.37
C TYR A 322 1.00 -5.16 16.05
N PHE A 323 1.26 -4.98 14.78
CA PHE A 323 2.10 -3.90 14.26
C PHE A 323 1.55 -3.46 12.90
N VAL A 324 1.83 -2.24 12.50
CA VAL A 324 1.52 -1.77 11.16
C VAL A 324 2.54 -2.36 10.18
N ASN A 325 2.06 -3.21 9.28
CA ASN A 325 2.86 -3.83 8.24
C ASN A 325 2.92 -2.97 6.98
N GLU A 326 1.77 -2.40 6.57
CA GLU A 326 1.69 -1.53 5.40
C GLU A 326 0.65 -0.43 5.59
N VAL A 327 0.89 0.69 4.91
CA VAL A 327 -0.10 1.76 4.70
C VAL A 327 -0.18 1.97 3.20
N GLU A 328 -1.38 1.84 2.65
CA GLU A 328 -1.66 1.93 1.24
C GLU A 328 -2.72 3.00 0.98
N THR A 329 -2.57 3.74 -0.10
CA THR A 329 -3.62 4.64 -0.60
C THR A 329 -4.26 4.10 -1.84
N LEU A 330 -3.52 3.25 -2.52
CA LEU A 330 -4.01 2.56 -3.68
C LEU A 330 -4.84 1.42 -3.18
N ALA A 331 -6.05 1.36 -3.64
CA ALA A 331 -7.01 0.36 -3.23
C ALA A 331 -6.75 -1.01 -3.88
N ALA A 332 -5.51 -1.26 -4.29
CA ALA A 332 -5.11 -2.55 -4.76
C ALA A 332 -5.60 -3.64 -3.79
N ASN A 333 -6.32 -4.60 -4.31
CA ASN A 333 -6.93 -5.66 -3.53
C ASN A 333 -7.94 -5.17 -2.49
N LEU A 334 -9.06 -4.66 -2.95
CA LEU A 334 -10.21 -4.27 -2.12
C LEU A 334 -10.85 -5.46 -1.41
N LEU A 335 -10.66 -6.65 -1.94
CA LEU A 335 -11.15 -7.93 -1.41
C LEU A 335 -12.66 -7.90 -1.09
N PRO A 336 -13.51 -7.53 -2.04
CA PRO A 336 -14.94 -7.45 -1.81
C PRO A 336 -15.56 -8.80 -1.46
N GLU A 337 -14.96 -9.90 -1.91
CA GLU A 337 -15.35 -11.27 -1.61
C GLU A 337 -15.14 -11.63 -0.13
N GLY A 338 -14.22 -10.97 0.55
CA GLY A 338 -13.92 -11.17 1.97
C GLY A 338 -14.85 -10.42 2.93
N THR A 339 -15.86 -9.69 2.40
CA THR A 339 -16.73 -8.87 3.25
C THR A 339 -18.15 -8.79 2.71
N LYS A 340 -19.12 -8.55 3.61
CA LYS A 340 -20.50 -8.18 3.26
C LYS A 340 -20.66 -6.68 3.01
N PHE A 341 -19.62 -5.90 3.22
CA PHE A 341 -19.65 -4.46 2.97
C PHE A 341 -19.79 -4.20 1.47
N PRO A 342 -20.67 -3.29 1.04
CA PRO A 342 -20.83 -2.97 -0.38
C PRO A 342 -19.66 -2.10 -0.86
N VAL A 343 -18.54 -2.76 -1.14
CA VAL A 343 -17.22 -2.13 -1.36
C VAL A 343 -17.26 -1.14 -2.51
N VAL A 344 -17.67 -1.58 -3.69
CA VAL A 344 -17.63 -0.76 -4.92
C VAL A 344 -18.51 0.47 -4.77
N GLU A 345 -19.75 0.29 -4.28
CA GLU A 345 -20.69 1.39 -4.13
C GLU A 345 -20.23 2.41 -3.08
N LYS A 346 -19.68 1.96 -1.98
CA LYS A 346 -19.24 2.87 -0.90
C LYS A 346 -17.96 3.60 -1.26
N LEU A 347 -16.98 2.90 -1.84
CA LEU A 347 -15.74 3.52 -2.29
C LEU A 347 -15.98 4.42 -3.49
N GLY A 348 -16.77 3.98 -4.48
CA GLY A 348 -17.17 4.81 -5.62
C GLY A 348 -17.82 6.12 -5.17
N ASN A 349 -18.79 6.05 -4.24
CA ASN A 349 -19.39 7.25 -3.68
C ASN A 349 -18.40 8.17 -2.95
N ALA A 350 -17.41 7.60 -2.26
CA ALA A 350 -16.37 8.38 -1.59
C ALA A 350 -15.49 9.12 -2.60
N LEU A 351 -15.10 8.45 -3.68
CA LEU A 351 -14.33 9.03 -4.78
C LEU A 351 -15.13 10.12 -5.50
N TYR A 352 -16.41 9.88 -5.77
CA TYR A 352 -17.29 10.89 -6.39
C TYR A 352 -17.41 12.15 -5.55
N ASN A 353 -17.65 11.99 -4.24
CA ASN A 353 -17.74 13.14 -3.33
C ASN A 353 -16.40 13.88 -3.22
N PHE A 354 -15.29 13.14 -3.26
CA PHE A 354 -13.96 13.74 -3.32
C PHE A 354 -13.78 14.53 -4.62
N ALA A 355 -14.12 13.94 -5.78
CA ALA A 355 -14.03 14.60 -7.07
C ALA A 355 -14.84 15.91 -7.11
N LYS A 356 -16.06 15.90 -6.61
CA LYS A 356 -16.88 17.13 -6.47
C LYS A 356 -16.20 18.20 -5.62
N ASN A 357 -15.54 17.78 -4.54
CA ASN A 357 -14.87 18.70 -3.62
C ASN A 357 -13.61 19.33 -4.23
N VAL A 358 -12.91 18.60 -5.12
CA VAL A 358 -11.67 19.07 -5.74
C VAL A 358 -11.83 19.64 -7.13
N LYS A 359 -13.00 19.51 -7.76
CA LYS A 359 -13.29 20.08 -9.08
C LYS A 359 -12.92 21.56 -9.16
N GLY A 360 -12.16 21.94 -10.17
CA GLY A 360 -11.67 23.31 -10.36
C GLY A 360 -10.60 23.77 -9.35
N LYS A 361 -10.07 22.86 -8.52
CA LYS A 361 -8.96 23.18 -7.62
C LYS A 361 -7.63 22.88 -8.30
N LYS A 362 -6.57 23.56 -7.85
CA LYS A 362 -5.22 23.29 -8.34
C LYS A 362 -4.80 21.89 -7.97
N ASN A 363 -4.24 21.19 -8.92
CA ASN A 363 -3.52 19.94 -8.69
C ASN A 363 -2.37 20.18 -7.70
N ASN A 364 -2.02 19.12 -6.99
CA ASN A 364 -0.86 19.11 -6.09
C ASN A 364 -0.95 20.02 -4.84
N PRO A 365 -1.98 19.88 -3.99
CA PRO A 365 -2.02 20.60 -2.72
C PRO A 365 -0.86 20.14 -1.83
N LYS A 366 -0.10 21.09 -1.27
CA LYS A 366 0.97 20.77 -0.31
C LYS A 366 0.37 20.13 0.94
N PRO A 367 1.04 19.10 1.51
CA PRO A 367 0.60 18.52 2.78
C PRO A 367 0.66 19.58 3.88
N ARG A 368 -0.30 19.55 4.78
CA ARG A 368 -0.23 20.34 6.01
C ARG A 368 0.93 19.80 6.85
N LYS A 369 1.71 20.69 7.45
CA LYS A 369 2.73 20.28 8.43
C LYS A 369 2.02 19.47 9.52
N SER A 370 2.49 18.27 9.79
CA SER A 370 2.02 17.47 10.91
C SER A 370 2.17 18.27 12.20
N ASN A 371 1.08 18.46 12.93
CA ASN A 371 1.11 19.10 14.25
C ASN A 371 1.66 18.17 15.34
N TYR A 372 2.24 17.05 14.95
CA TYR A 372 2.88 16.14 15.88
C TYR A 372 4.18 16.75 16.39
N LYS A 373 4.08 17.56 17.44
CA LYS A 373 5.24 17.95 18.25
C LYS A 373 5.74 16.67 18.92
N SER A 374 6.80 16.09 18.39
CA SER A 374 7.46 14.95 19.01
C SER A 374 7.91 15.38 20.41
N LYS A 375 7.30 14.84 21.44
CA LYS A 375 7.87 14.82 22.79
C LYS A 375 8.96 13.73 22.86
N VAL A 376 9.85 13.68 21.90
CA VAL A 376 11.04 12.86 22.01
C VAL A 376 12.03 13.68 22.85
N LYS A 377 12.01 13.45 24.15
CA LYS A 377 13.17 13.74 25.00
C LYS A 377 14.31 12.87 24.45
N THR A 378 15.25 13.52 23.79
CA THR A 378 16.53 12.93 23.37
C THR A 378 17.28 12.48 24.64
N CYS A 379 17.08 11.22 25.03
CA CYS A 379 17.93 10.57 26.02
C CYS A 379 19.15 9.96 25.33
N ILE A 380 20.02 10.81 24.80
CA ILE A 380 21.42 10.43 24.51
C ILE A 380 22.27 11.55 25.08
N LYS A 381 22.44 11.54 26.40
CA LYS A 381 23.60 12.11 27.04
C LYS A 381 24.59 10.98 27.28
N THR A 382 25.44 10.73 26.32
CA THR A 382 26.70 10.01 26.55
C THR A 382 27.56 10.86 27.49
N LYS A 383 27.56 10.50 28.78
CA LYS A 383 28.58 10.97 29.70
C LYS A 383 29.91 10.30 29.34
N SER A 384 30.74 10.95 28.57
CA SER A 384 32.16 10.63 28.51
C SER A 384 32.78 10.99 29.87
N LYS A 385 32.96 10.00 30.72
CA LYS A 385 33.86 10.14 31.86
C LYS A 385 35.31 10.08 31.35
N LYS A 386 35.96 11.21 31.23
CA LYS A 386 37.42 11.28 31.25
C LYS A 386 37.87 10.73 32.61
N LYS A 387 38.48 9.57 32.66
CA LYS A 387 39.33 9.16 33.75
C LYS A 387 40.68 9.84 33.52
N GLY A 388 40.99 10.80 34.35
CA GLY A 388 42.37 11.30 34.50
C GLY A 388 43.24 10.17 35.09
N VAL A 389 44.38 10.00 34.49
CA VAL A 389 45.47 9.19 35.00
C VAL A 389 46.36 10.18 35.78
N ASN A 390 46.54 9.89 37.05
CA ASN A 390 47.76 10.27 37.81
C ASN A 390 48.61 9.03 37.91
#